data_3d0d0464ce678a9e3edb8db22f681eb0
#
_entry.id   3d0d0464ce678a9e3edb8db22f681eb0
#
_cell.length_a   1.000
_cell.length_b   1.000
_cell.length_c   1.000
_cell.angle_alpha   90.00
_cell.angle_beta   90.00
_cell.angle_gamma   90.00
#
_symmetry.space_group_name_H-M   'P 1'
#
loop_
_entity.id
_entity.type
_entity.pdbx_description
1 polymer ?
#
loop_
_entity_poly.entity_id
_entity_poly.type
_entity_poly.pdbx_seq_one_letter_code
_entity_poly.pdbx_strand_id
1 'polypeptide(L)'
;MIRFLIPTAKEMKASKEVSSQKLSEKSAAILTEMAILSTDELSTAYKIKPEQAEKEKQRWAAILSGEAKNYPAVELFNGLMYRHIKRSDLSTCEKDFLGQQVFITSSFYGIIPAFYPIQEHRHDFHTKIRVNGQSLKNYWRAEYDQFLEESQVPVVSLLSSEFEDVFSPTLRKQLFTVSFMEDRNGVLKTHSTISKKARGAFLTAVMEENCQTINDLRKLSFDEFNFREDLSSNNELVFVKIA
;
A
#
# COMPACT_ATOMS: atom_id res chain seq x y z
N MET A 1 6.08 -13.90 -14.10
CA MET A 1 5.26 -12.76 -13.59
C MET A 1 5.28 -12.77 -12.07
N ILE A 2 5.30 -11.60 -11.43
CA ILE A 2 5.27 -11.42 -9.96
C ILE A 2 4.13 -10.45 -9.66
N ARG A 3 3.49 -10.56 -8.50
CA ARG A 3 2.59 -9.52 -7.97
C ARG A 3 3.26 -8.77 -6.83
N PHE A 4 3.00 -7.48 -6.73
CA PHE A 4 3.54 -6.62 -5.68
C PHE A 4 2.41 -6.04 -4.85
N LEU A 5 2.53 -6.14 -3.53
CA LEU A 5 1.64 -5.49 -2.58
C LEU A 5 2.31 -4.25 -2.00
N ILE A 6 1.64 -3.10 -2.13
CA ILE A 6 2.07 -1.83 -1.57
C ILE A 6 1.02 -1.26 -0.61
N PRO A 7 1.42 -0.56 0.46
CA PRO A 7 0.47 0.00 1.43
C PRO A 7 -0.14 1.30 0.90
N THR A 8 -1.34 1.65 1.38
CA THR A 8 -1.90 2.99 1.23
C THR A 8 -1.03 4.06 1.91
N ALA A 9 -1.29 5.32 1.59
CA ALA A 9 -0.67 6.46 2.25
C ALA A 9 -1.73 7.39 2.86
N LYS A 10 -1.37 8.04 3.98
CA LYS A 10 -2.24 9.06 4.64
C LYS A 10 -2.30 10.37 3.85
N GLU A 11 -1.23 10.69 3.13
CA GLU A 11 -1.15 11.87 2.27
C GLU A 11 -1.72 11.54 0.89
N MET A 12 -2.56 12.41 0.39
CA MET A 12 -3.18 12.31 -0.92
C MET A 12 -3.03 13.63 -1.68
N LYS A 13 -2.89 13.54 -2.99
CA LYS A 13 -2.85 14.69 -3.90
C LYS A 13 -3.68 14.35 -5.13
N ALA A 14 -4.76 15.09 -5.34
CA ALA A 14 -5.63 14.94 -6.50
C ALA A 14 -4.84 14.96 -7.81
N SER A 15 -5.20 14.06 -8.71
CA SER A 15 -4.66 13.91 -10.05
C SER A 15 -5.77 14.15 -11.09
N LYS A 16 -5.72 13.49 -12.24
CA LYS A 16 -6.78 13.51 -13.23
C LYS A 16 -7.96 12.68 -12.76
N GLU A 17 -9.15 13.27 -12.75
CA GLU A 17 -10.39 12.58 -12.39
C GLU A 17 -10.70 11.44 -13.38
N VAL A 18 -11.26 10.36 -12.81
CA VAL A 18 -11.73 9.20 -13.58
C VAL A 18 -13.18 8.87 -13.23
N SER A 19 -13.81 8.03 -14.03
CA SER A 19 -15.18 7.58 -13.77
C SER A 19 -15.29 6.89 -12.41
N SER A 20 -16.41 7.12 -11.73
CA SER A 20 -16.70 6.49 -10.44
C SER A 20 -16.89 4.98 -10.58
N GLN A 21 -16.55 4.27 -9.54
CA GLN A 21 -16.86 2.86 -9.39
C GLN A 21 -17.70 2.65 -8.13
N LYS A 22 -18.67 1.74 -8.21
CA LYS A 22 -19.49 1.39 -7.06
C LYS A 22 -18.60 0.77 -5.95
N LEU A 23 -18.80 1.22 -4.73
CA LEU A 23 -18.14 0.62 -3.57
C LEU A 23 -18.57 -0.85 -3.40
N SER A 24 -17.65 -1.70 -2.97
CA SER A 24 -17.98 -3.04 -2.52
C SER A 24 -18.89 -2.97 -1.29
N GLU A 25 -19.63 -4.03 -1.00
CA GLU A 25 -20.46 -4.12 0.19
C GLU A 25 -19.65 -3.90 1.47
N LYS A 26 -18.43 -4.42 1.50
CA LYS A 26 -17.51 -4.23 2.63
C LYS A 26 -17.06 -2.78 2.79
N SER A 27 -16.70 -2.12 1.70
CA SER A 27 -16.35 -0.69 1.74
C SER A 27 -17.55 0.17 2.14
N ALA A 28 -18.75 -0.15 1.65
CA ALA A 28 -19.98 0.54 2.01
C ALA A 28 -20.29 0.40 3.52
N ALA A 29 -20.09 -0.77 4.12
CA ALA A 29 -20.26 -0.95 5.56
C ALA A 29 -19.24 -0.12 6.37
N ILE A 30 -17.98 -0.05 5.93
CA ILE A 30 -16.97 0.83 6.56
C ILE A 30 -17.38 2.31 6.42
N LEU A 31 -17.85 2.73 5.24
CA LEU A 31 -18.32 4.10 4.99
C LEU A 31 -19.44 4.47 5.95
N THR A 32 -20.40 3.58 6.19
CA THR A 32 -21.50 3.80 7.15
C THR A 32 -20.95 4.07 8.55
N GLU A 33 -20.01 3.27 9.04
CA GLU A 33 -19.40 3.46 10.37
C GLU A 33 -18.56 4.75 10.45
N MET A 34 -17.89 5.13 9.37
CA MET A 34 -17.06 6.34 9.34
C MET A 34 -17.89 7.63 9.24
N ALA A 35 -18.96 7.61 8.47
CA ALA A 35 -19.77 8.79 8.17
C ALA A 35 -20.59 9.28 9.39
N ILE A 36 -20.89 8.42 10.35
CA ILE A 36 -21.61 8.77 11.57
C ILE A 36 -20.72 9.37 12.65
N LEU A 37 -19.38 9.27 12.53
CA LEU A 37 -18.46 9.79 13.53
C LEU A 37 -18.48 11.32 13.58
N SER A 38 -18.52 11.87 14.80
CA SER A 38 -18.32 13.28 15.05
C SER A 38 -16.86 13.70 14.75
N THR A 39 -16.61 15.00 14.62
CA THR A 39 -15.27 15.57 14.44
C THR A 39 -14.34 15.17 15.59
N ASP A 40 -14.83 15.15 16.83
CA ASP A 40 -14.02 14.77 18.00
C ASP A 40 -13.69 13.28 18.00
N GLU A 41 -14.62 12.42 17.61
CA GLU A 41 -14.36 10.98 17.45
C GLU A 41 -13.36 10.70 16.34
N LEU A 42 -13.45 11.39 15.19
CA LEU A 42 -12.46 11.30 14.10
C LEU A 42 -11.08 11.82 14.54
N SER A 43 -11.04 12.94 15.29
CA SER A 43 -9.81 13.49 15.87
C SER A 43 -9.11 12.45 16.75
N THR A 44 -9.87 11.78 17.60
CA THR A 44 -9.39 10.70 18.48
C THR A 44 -8.97 9.46 17.71
N ALA A 45 -9.79 8.99 16.77
CA ALA A 45 -9.55 7.78 15.99
C ALA A 45 -8.28 7.90 15.13
N TYR A 46 -8.05 9.07 14.52
CA TYR A 46 -6.93 9.34 13.65
C TYR A 46 -5.72 9.97 14.36
N LYS A 47 -5.87 10.38 15.62
CA LYS A 47 -4.86 11.13 16.41
C LYS A 47 -4.37 12.37 15.66
N ILE A 48 -5.32 13.19 15.22
CA ILE A 48 -5.09 14.43 14.46
C ILE A 48 -5.79 15.60 15.13
N LYS A 49 -5.43 16.82 14.72
CA LYS A 49 -6.07 18.05 15.22
C LYS A 49 -7.53 18.17 14.74
N PRO A 50 -8.41 18.87 15.50
CA PRO A 50 -9.82 19.03 15.12
C PRO A 50 -10.04 19.59 13.72
N GLU A 51 -9.23 20.55 13.26
CA GLU A 51 -9.35 21.14 11.92
C GLU A 51 -9.08 20.09 10.81
N GLN A 52 -8.15 19.16 11.08
CA GLN A 52 -7.88 18.06 10.16
C GLN A 52 -9.00 17.01 10.21
N ALA A 53 -9.56 16.76 11.38
CA ALA A 53 -10.67 15.83 11.55
C ALA A 53 -11.94 16.34 10.85
N GLU A 54 -12.21 17.66 10.89
CA GLU A 54 -13.32 18.27 10.16
C GLU A 54 -13.19 18.08 8.64
N LYS A 55 -11.98 18.24 8.10
CA LYS A 55 -11.72 17.94 6.69
C LYS A 55 -12.02 16.48 6.33
N GLU A 56 -11.59 15.54 7.19
CA GLU A 56 -11.87 14.13 6.95
C GLU A 56 -13.36 13.79 7.08
N LYS A 57 -14.08 14.44 8.00
CA LYS A 57 -15.53 14.31 8.11
C LYS A 57 -16.23 14.75 6.82
N GLN A 58 -15.81 15.89 6.24
CA GLN A 58 -16.34 16.36 4.96
C GLN A 58 -16.05 15.37 3.82
N ARG A 59 -14.87 14.75 3.79
CA ARG A 59 -14.53 13.70 2.82
C ARG A 59 -15.46 12.50 2.94
N TRP A 60 -15.68 11.98 4.14
CA TRP A 60 -16.60 10.86 4.36
C TRP A 60 -18.04 11.21 3.98
N ALA A 61 -18.51 12.42 4.30
CA ALA A 61 -19.82 12.90 3.89
C ALA A 61 -19.95 13.00 2.36
N ALA A 62 -18.93 13.50 1.66
CA ALA A 62 -18.93 13.58 0.19
C ALA A 62 -18.91 12.19 -0.47
N ILE A 63 -18.21 11.21 0.12
CA ILE A 63 -18.25 9.81 -0.36
C ILE A 63 -19.66 9.25 -0.18
N LEU A 64 -20.28 9.47 0.97
CA LEU A 64 -21.62 8.98 1.28
C LEU A 64 -22.70 9.60 0.37
N SER A 65 -22.61 10.89 0.07
CA SER A 65 -23.54 11.58 -0.84
C SER A 65 -23.30 11.27 -2.33
N GLY A 66 -22.16 10.62 -2.67
CA GLY A 66 -21.78 10.36 -4.05
C GLY A 66 -21.19 11.57 -4.80
N GLU A 67 -20.87 12.66 -4.08
CA GLU A 67 -20.27 13.87 -4.64
C GLU A 67 -18.73 13.81 -4.72
N ALA A 68 -18.12 12.83 -4.06
CA ALA A 68 -16.67 12.68 -4.05
C ALA A 68 -16.12 12.31 -5.42
N LYS A 69 -15.07 13.00 -5.84
CA LYS A 69 -14.36 12.73 -7.08
C LYS A 69 -13.49 11.47 -6.96
N ASN A 70 -13.30 10.81 -8.09
CA ASN A 70 -12.52 9.56 -8.16
C ASN A 70 -11.21 9.77 -8.91
N TYR A 71 -10.17 9.12 -8.43
CA TYR A 71 -8.81 9.20 -8.97
C TYR A 71 -8.18 7.81 -9.01
N PRO A 72 -7.26 7.51 -9.94
CA PRO A 72 -6.49 6.27 -9.88
C PRO A 72 -5.72 6.18 -8.57
N ALA A 73 -5.83 5.07 -7.85
CA ALA A 73 -5.28 4.94 -6.50
C ALA A 73 -3.78 5.22 -6.43
N VAL A 74 -2.99 4.68 -7.37
CA VAL A 74 -1.53 4.90 -7.42
C VAL A 74 -1.15 6.36 -7.66
N GLU A 75 -1.99 7.14 -8.33
CA GLU A 75 -1.76 8.56 -8.58
C GLU A 75 -2.23 9.44 -7.41
N LEU A 76 -3.33 9.05 -6.74
CA LEU A 76 -3.91 9.82 -5.64
C LEU A 76 -3.04 9.74 -4.38
N PHE A 77 -2.57 8.54 -3.99
CA PHE A 77 -1.70 8.42 -2.82
C PHE A 77 -0.39 9.15 -3.04
N ASN A 78 0.03 9.98 -2.06
CA ASN A 78 1.19 10.86 -2.17
C ASN A 78 2.14 10.78 -0.96
N GLY A 79 2.10 9.70 -0.21
CA GLY A 79 3.05 9.44 0.86
C GLY A 79 4.48 9.24 0.37
N LEU A 80 5.43 9.17 1.31
CA LEU A 80 6.86 9.14 0.98
C LEU A 80 7.26 8.01 0.01
N MET A 81 6.67 6.82 0.13
CA MET A 81 6.89 5.73 -0.81
C MET A 81 6.42 6.11 -2.23
N TYR A 82 5.20 6.65 -2.34
CA TYR A 82 4.60 7.00 -3.63
C TYR A 82 5.35 8.11 -4.37
N ARG A 83 6.00 9.03 -3.65
CA ARG A 83 6.86 10.07 -4.25
C ARG A 83 8.15 9.52 -4.87
N HIS A 84 8.52 8.27 -4.55
CA HIS A 84 9.65 7.55 -5.12
C HIS A 84 9.24 6.46 -6.11
N ILE A 85 7.94 6.33 -6.42
CA ILE A 85 7.45 5.48 -7.52
C ILE A 85 7.32 6.36 -8.77
N LYS A 86 7.88 5.91 -9.91
CA LYS A 86 7.60 6.52 -11.21
C LYS A 86 6.15 6.32 -11.57
N ARG A 87 5.36 7.39 -11.64
CA ARG A 87 3.91 7.37 -11.82
C ARG A 87 3.43 8.28 -12.97
N SER A 88 4.31 9.10 -13.52
CA SER A 88 4.07 9.96 -14.68
C SER A 88 4.99 9.57 -15.83
N ASP A 89 4.63 9.99 -17.03
CA ASP A 89 5.41 9.74 -18.26
C ASP A 89 5.73 8.26 -18.47
N LEU A 90 4.77 7.40 -18.12
CA LEU A 90 4.89 5.96 -18.22
C LEU A 90 4.80 5.50 -19.68
N SER A 91 5.74 4.65 -20.09
CA SER A 91 5.60 3.87 -21.31
C SER A 91 4.42 2.89 -21.21
N THR A 92 3.99 2.33 -22.33
CA THR A 92 2.91 1.32 -22.35
C THR A 92 3.26 0.12 -21.44
N CYS A 93 4.49 -0.40 -21.54
CA CYS A 93 4.93 -1.54 -20.71
C CYS A 93 4.91 -1.22 -19.21
N GLU A 94 5.35 -0.03 -18.81
CA GLU A 94 5.32 0.40 -17.41
C GLU A 94 3.89 0.58 -16.90
N LYS A 95 3.00 1.11 -17.72
CA LYS A 95 1.59 1.24 -17.37
C LYS A 95 0.92 -0.12 -17.21
N ASP A 96 1.21 -1.04 -18.12
CA ASP A 96 0.71 -2.42 -18.06
C ASP A 96 1.25 -3.14 -16.82
N PHE A 97 2.54 -2.97 -16.49
CA PHE A 97 3.14 -3.49 -15.27
C PHE A 97 2.41 -3.00 -14.02
N LEU A 98 2.23 -1.69 -13.87
CA LEU A 98 1.51 -1.13 -12.73
C LEU A 98 0.08 -1.65 -12.66
N GLY A 99 -0.62 -1.71 -13.78
CA GLY A 99 -2.03 -2.14 -13.83
C GLY A 99 -2.25 -3.62 -13.53
N GLN A 100 -1.30 -4.49 -13.89
CA GLN A 100 -1.48 -5.94 -13.81
C GLN A 100 -0.74 -6.58 -12.63
N GLN A 101 0.37 -5.99 -12.19
CA GLN A 101 1.26 -6.60 -11.20
C GLN A 101 1.28 -5.87 -9.85
N VAL A 102 0.83 -4.60 -9.78
CA VAL A 102 0.87 -3.82 -8.55
C VAL A 102 -0.52 -3.69 -7.94
N PHE A 103 -0.63 -4.11 -6.68
CA PHE A 103 -1.86 -4.05 -5.89
C PHE A 103 -1.64 -3.23 -4.63
N ILE A 104 -2.62 -2.40 -4.30
CA ILE A 104 -2.60 -1.53 -3.12
C ILE A 104 -3.46 -2.15 -2.04
N THR A 105 -2.89 -2.35 -0.86
CA THR A 105 -3.62 -2.85 0.31
C THR A 105 -4.26 -1.68 1.07
N SER A 106 -5.58 -1.69 1.20
CA SER A 106 -6.35 -0.63 1.81
C SER A 106 -7.25 -1.16 2.93
N SER A 107 -7.31 -0.41 4.03
CA SER A 107 -8.26 -0.69 5.12
C SER A 107 -9.70 -0.27 4.78
N PHE A 108 -9.90 0.49 3.69
CA PHE A 108 -11.22 0.92 3.21
C PHE A 108 -11.67 0.14 1.96
N TYR A 109 -10.78 -0.11 1.00
CA TYR A 109 -11.10 -0.75 -0.27
C TYR A 109 -10.69 -2.23 -0.38
N GLY A 110 -9.95 -2.77 0.59
CA GLY A 110 -9.36 -4.11 0.50
C GLY A 110 -8.08 -4.12 -0.35
N ILE A 111 -7.85 -5.17 -1.13
CA ILE A 111 -6.74 -5.25 -2.08
C ILE A 111 -7.25 -4.84 -3.45
N ILE A 112 -6.71 -3.74 -3.99
CA ILE A 112 -7.17 -3.13 -5.25
C ILE A 112 -6.01 -3.00 -6.24
N PRO A 113 -6.26 -3.08 -7.56
CA PRO A 113 -5.27 -2.78 -8.59
C PRO A 113 -4.77 -1.33 -8.49
N ALA A 114 -3.54 -1.05 -8.96
CA ALA A 114 -2.92 0.27 -8.85
C ALA A 114 -3.76 1.41 -9.43
N PHE A 115 -4.45 1.20 -10.53
CA PHE A 115 -5.31 2.22 -11.19
C PHE A 115 -6.79 2.16 -10.79
N TYR A 116 -7.14 1.40 -9.75
CA TYR A 116 -8.52 1.33 -9.25
C TYR A 116 -9.02 2.73 -8.85
N PRO A 117 -10.24 3.15 -9.26
CA PRO A 117 -10.80 4.43 -8.88
C PRO A 117 -11.10 4.51 -7.39
N ILE A 118 -10.50 5.48 -6.70
CA ILE A 118 -10.74 5.75 -5.27
C ILE A 118 -11.02 7.22 -5.02
N GLN A 119 -11.69 7.52 -3.92
CA GLN A 119 -11.93 8.88 -3.44
C GLN A 119 -10.88 9.30 -2.40
N GLU A 120 -10.74 10.61 -2.18
CA GLU A 120 -9.92 11.13 -1.09
C GLU A 120 -10.49 10.71 0.27
N HIS A 121 -9.66 10.06 1.09
CA HIS A 121 -10.01 9.62 2.44
C HIS A 121 -8.74 9.44 3.27
N ARG A 122 -8.87 9.47 4.58
CA ARG A 122 -7.83 9.05 5.50
C ARG A 122 -8.30 7.83 6.26
N HIS A 123 -7.68 6.69 6.02
CA HIS A 123 -8.00 5.46 6.72
C HIS A 123 -6.82 4.51 6.74
N ASP A 124 -6.58 3.85 7.88
CA ASP A 124 -5.55 2.83 8.04
C ASP A 124 -6.03 1.75 9.02
N PHE A 125 -5.28 0.66 9.14
CA PHE A 125 -5.63 -0.44 10.05
C PHE A 125 -5.44 -0.14 11.54
N HIS A 126 -4.87 1.02 11.88
CA HIS A 126 -4.80 1.53 13.26
C HIS A 126 -6.05 2.33 13.66
N THR A 127 -6.91 2.67 12.70
CA THR A 127 -8.18 3.36 12.98
C THR A 127 -9.07 2.49 13.84
N LYS A 128 -9.42 3.02 15.01
CA LYS A 128 -10.17 2.28 16.04
C LYS A 128 -11.68 2.32 15.80
N ILE A 129 -12.11 1.69 14.72
CA ILE A 129 -13.53 1.42 14.48
C ILE A 129 -13.78 -0.09 14.48
N ARG A 130 -15.04 -0.45 14.60
CA ARG A 130 -15.51 -1.82 14.45
C ARG A 130 -16.59 -1.87 13.37
N VAL A 131 -16.45 -2.82 12.46
CA VAL A 131 -17.45 -3.10 11.42
C VAL A 131 -18.03 -4.48 11.73
N ASN A 132 -19.33 -4.55 11.93
CA ASN A 132 -19.99 -5.80 12.35
C ASN A 132 -19.32 -6.43 13.60
N GLY A 133 -18.91 -5.61 14.57
CA GLY A 133 -18.24 -6.06 15.79
C GLY A 133 -16.78 -6.46 15.62
N GLN A 134 -16.21 -6.45 14.42
CA GLN A 134 -14.84 -6.86 14.13
C GLN A 134 -13.90 -5.66 14.00
N SER A 135 -12.61 -5.86 14.33
CA SER A 135 -11.56 -4.90 13.96
C SER A 135 -11.34 -4.92 12.44
N LEU A 136 -10.84 -3.82 11.87
CA LEU A 136 -10.57 -3.74 10.42
C LEU A 136 -9.68 -4.87 9.90
N LYS A 137 -8.65 -5.26 10.66
CA LYS A 137 -7.78 -6.38 10.28
C LYS A 137 -8.56 -7.70 10.17
N ASN A 138 -9.41 -8.01 11.15
CA ASN A 138 -10.21 -9.23 11.13
C ASN A 138 -11.30 -9.17 10.06
N TYR A 139 -11.86 -7.97 9.84
CA TYR A 139 -12.89 -7.75 8.84
C TYR A 139 -12.40 -8.01 7.41
N TRP A 140 -11.15 -7.67 7.11
CA TRP A 140 -10.55 -7.88 5.79
C TRP A 140 -9.78 -9.19 5.64
N ARG A 141 -9.50 -9.92 6.73
CA ARG A 141 -8.58 -11.07 6.70
C ARG A 141 -8.94 -12.11 5.65
N ALA A 142 -10.19 -12.49 5.53
CA ALA A 142 -10.62 -13.52 4.58
C ALA A 142 -10.29 -13.16 3.13
N GLU A 143 -10.52 -11.90 2.71
CA GLU A 143 -10.21 -11.44 1.35
C GLU A 143 -8.71 -11.30 1.10
N TYR A 144 -7.96 -10.90 2.12
CA TYR A 144 -6.51 -10.84 2.03
C TYR A 144 -5.91 -12.24 1.90
N ASP A 145 -6.40 -13.18 2.69
CA ASP A 145 -5.99 -14.58 2.62
C ASP A 145 -6.36 -15.19 1.26
N GLN A 146 -7.60 -14.98 0.79
CA GLN A 146 -8.07 -15.43 -0.52
C GLN A 146 -7.19 -14.90 -1.66
N PHE A 147 -6.75 -13.63 -1.61
CA PHE A 147 -5.85 -13.06 -2.62
C PHE A 147 -4.54 -13.85 -2.75
N LEU A 148 -3.98 -14.34 -1.64
CA LEU A 148 -2.77 -15.17 -1.66
C LEU A 148 -3.07 -16.60 -2.12
N GLU A 149 -4.17 -17.19 -1.67
CA GLU A 149 -4.56 -18.55 -2.05
C GLU A 149 -4.86 -18.69 -3.55
N GLU A 150 -5.48 -17.66 -4.14
CA GLU A 150 -5.77 -17.60 -5.58
C GLU A 150 -4.57 -17.18 -6.44
N SER A 151 -3.48 -16.72 -5.83
CA SER A 151 -2.31 -16.27 -6.60
C SER A 151 -1.54 -17.45 -7.16
N GLN A 152 -1.50 -17.55 -8.49
CA GLN A 152 -0.70 -18.56 -9.20
C GLN A 152 0.77 -18.11 -9.40
N VAL A 153 1.15 -16.95 -8.88
CA VAL A 153 2.48 -16.35 -9.04
C VAL A 153 2.99 -15.84 -7.69
N PRO A 154 4.32 -15.72 -7.51
CA PRO A 154 4.89 -15.16 -6.30
C PRO A 154 4.31 -13.78 -5.99
N VAL A 155 4.04 -13.52 -4.71
CA VAL A 155 3.57 -12.23 -4.20
C VAL A 155 4.67 -11.60 -3.35
N VAL A 156 5.15 -10.45 -3.78
CA VAL A 156 6.20 -9.67 -3.10
C VAL A 156 5.54 -8.59 -2.25
N SER A 157 5.84 -8.59 -0.95
CA SER A 157 5.35 -7.63 0.02
C SER A 157 6.32 -6.46 0.15
N LEU A 158 5.84 -5.27 -0.21
CA LEU A 158 6.47 -3.98 0.13
C LEU A 158 5.68 -3.29 1.25
N LEU A 159 4.99 -4.06 2.06
CA LEU A 159 4.12 -3.61 3.14
C LEU A 159 4.90 -3.28 4.42
N SER A 160 4.26 -2.61 5.35
CA SER A 160 4.69 -2.58 6.75
C SER A 160 3.95 -3.65 7.54
N SER A 161 4.44 -3.97 8.74
CA SER A 161 3.81 -4.95 9.63
C SER A 161 2.32 -4.66 9.88
N GLU A 162 1.92 -3.39 9.90
CA GLU A 162 0.52 -2.99 10.04
C GLU A 162 -0.39 -3.66 9.01
N PHE A 163 0.05 -3.70 7.74
CA PHE A 163 -0.69 -4.25 6.62
C PHE A 163 -0.49 -5.76 6.48
N GLU A 164 0.73 -6.25 6.74
CA GLU A 164 1.01 -7.70 6.72
C GLU A 164 0.24 -8.46 7.79
N ASP A 165 -0.01 -7.85 8.96
CA ASP A 165 -0.78 -8.45 10.05
C ASP A 165 -2.28 -8.66 9.72
N VAL A 166 -2.76 -8.15 8.59
CA VAL A 166 -4.11 -8.44 8.10
C VAL A 166 -4.19 -9.88 7.62
N PHE A 167 -3.17 -10.39 6.94
CA PHE A 167 -3.08 -11.78 6.54
C PHE A 167 -3.04 -12.71 7.76
N SER A 168 -3.56 -13.91 7.62
CA SER A 168 -3.37 -14.96 8.62
C SER A 168 -1.89 -15.32 8.76
N PRO A 169 -1.41 -15.73 9.95
CA PRO A 169 0.00 -16.03 10.17
C PRO A 169 0.56 -17.12 9.24
N THR A 170 -0.29 -18.05 8.81
CA THR A 170 0.10 -19.14 7.91
C THR A 170 0.34 -18.63 6.50
N LEU A 171 -0.60 -17.86 5.95
CA LEU A 171 -0.50 -17.34 4.58
C LEU A 171 0.51 -16.22 4.46
N ARG A 172 0.66 -15.37 5.49
CA ARG A 172 1.70 -14.34 5.52
C ARG A 172 3.10 -14.89 5.28
N LYS A 173 3.40 -16.12 5.72
CA LYS A 173 4.70 -16.79 5.48
C LYS A 173 4.97 -17.12 4.02
N GLN A 174 3.96 -17.06 3.16
CA GLN A 174 4.12 -17.28 1.71
C GLN A 174 4.55 -16.02 0.97
N LEU A 175 4.45 -14.84 1.61
CA LEU A 175 4.91 -13.59 1.03
C LEU A 175 6.43 -13.57 0.90
N PHE A 176 6.92 -13.09 -0.24
CA PHE A 176 8.30 -12.66 -0.38
C PHE A 176 8.43 -11.25 0.18
N THR A 177 9.18 -11.08 1.24
CA THR A 177 9.42 -9.78 1.87
C THR A 177 10.69 -9.13 1.33
N VAL A 178 10.74 -7.80 1.34
CA VAL A 178 11.94 -7.05 0.92
C VAL A 178 12.34 -6.09 2.04
N SER A 179 13.56 -6.26 2.53
CA SER A 179 14.16 -5.42 3.57
C SER A 179 15.22 -4.49 2.98
N PHE A 180 15.25 -3.24 3.47
CA PHE A 180 16.20 -2.22 3.03
C PHE A 180 16.98 -1.70 4.23
N MET A 181 18.32 -1.79 4.15
CA MET A 181 19.23 -1.42 5.23
C MET A 181 20.32 -0.46 4.74
N GLU A 182 20.85 0.35 5.64
CA GLU A 182 22.07 1.13 5.43
C GLU A 182 23.21 0.51 6.23
N ASP A 183 24.34 0.33 5.56
CA ASP A 183 25.61 -0.01 6.23
C ASP A 183 26.33 1.28 6.59
N ARG A 184 26.47 1.54 7.88
CA ARG A 184 27.23 2.66 8.44
C ARG A 184 28.45 2.11 9.17
N ASN A 185 29.58 2.09 8.51
CA ASN A 185 30.85 1.58 9.04
C ASN A 185 30.73 0.15 9.60
N GLY A 186 30.11 -0.76 8.85
CA GLY A 186 29.92 -2.16 9.25
C GLY A 186 28.72 -2.41 10.15
N VAL A 187 27.92 -1.38 10.46
CA VAL A 187 26.70 -1.50 11.26
C VAL A 187 25.46 -1.34 10.41
N LEU A 188 24.72 -2.43 10.21
CA LEU A 188 23.47 -2.44 9.47
C LEU A 188 22.34 -1.79 10.27
N LYS A 189 21.67 -0.81 9.69
CA LYS A 189 20.53 -0.09 10.30
C LYS A 189 19.35 -0.03 9.37
N THR A 190 18.17 -0.18 9.94
CA THR A 190 16.88 0.04 9.26
C THR A 190 16.21 1.28 9.83
N HIS A 191 15.81 2.20 8.96
CA HIS A 191 15.06 3.40 9.33
C HIS A 191 13.75 3.47 8.54
N SER A 192 12.65 3.81 9.19
CA SER A 192 11.32 3.84 8.55
C SER A 192 11.26 4.78 7.33
N THR A 193 11.94 5.92 7.39
CA THR A 193 12.01 6.89 6.28
C THR A 193 12.77 6.32 5.09
N ILE A 194 13.93 5.69 5.34
CA ILE A 194 14.75 5.06 4.31
C ILE A 194 13.99 3.91 3.67
N SER A 195 13.41 3.03 4.48
CA SER A 195 12.62 1.91 3.97
C SER A 195 11.44 2.35 3.11
N LYS A 196 10.76 3.47 3.44
CA LYS A 196 9.66 3.99 2.60
C LYS A 196 10.16 4.50 1.25
N LYS A 197 11.27 5.25 1.22
CA LYS A 197 11.88 5.73 -0.03
C LYS A 197 12.36 4.54 -0.87
N ALA A 198 13.11 3.63 -0.25
CA ALA A 198 13.66 2.46 -0.91
C ALA A 198 12.59 1.55 -1.52
N ARG A 199 11.44 1.34 -0.85
CA ARG A 199 10.31 0.58 -1.42
C ARG A 199 9.79 1.20 -2.70
N GLY A 200 9.67 2.53 -2.76
CA GLY A 200 9.22 3.24 -3.96
C GLY A 200 10.24 3.14 -5.10
N ALA A 201 11.51 3.40 -4.81
CA ALA A 201 12.59 3.29 -5.78
C ALA A 201 12.79 1.85 -6.29
N PHE A 202 12.70 0.86 -5.38
CA PHE A 202 12.73 -0.56 -5.74
C PHE A 202 11.62 -0.91 -6.73
N LEU A 203 10.36 -0.51 -6.46
CA LEU A 203 9.25 -0.79 -7.36
C LEU A 203 9.45 -0.12 -8.73
N THR A 204 10.04 1.08 -8.77
CA THR A 204 10.40 1.76 -10.01
C THR A 204 11.45 0.96 -10.78
N ALA A 205 12.53 0.56 -10.12
CA ALA A 205 13.59 -0.23 -10.76
C ALA A 205 13.07 -1.57 -11.30
N VAL A 206 12.22 -2.27 -10.52
CA VAL A 206 11.56 -3.52 -10.96
C VAL A 206 10.77 -3.30 -12.25
N MET A 207 10.04 -2.20 -12.33
CA MET A 207 9.22 -1.85 -13.49
C MET A 207 10.07 -1.46 -14.70
N GLU A 208 11.10 -0.63 -14.52
CA GLU A 208 12.00 -0.17 -15.59
C GLU A 208 12.84 -1.31 -16.16
N GLU A 209 13.33 -2.22 -15.31
CA GLU A 209 14.08 -3.41 -15.71
C GLU A 209 13.15 -4.57 -16.14
N ASN A 210 11.84 -4.38 -16.09
CA ASN A 210 10.83 -5.38 -16.45
C ASN A 210 11.06 -6.75 -15.78
N CYS A 211 11.34 -6.76 -14.48
CA CYS A 211 11.61 -7.97 -13.71
C CYS A 211 10.37 -8.88 -13.65
N GLN A 212 10.51 -10.14 -14.01
CA GLN A 212 9.40 -11.11 -14.09
C GLN A 212 9.53 -12.26 -13.09
N THR A 213 10.71 -12.46 -12.50
CA THR A 213 10.98 -13.55 -11.56
C THR A 213 11.67 -13.05 -10.29
N ILE A 214 11.60 -13.83 -9.21
CA ILE A 214 12.35 -13.52 -7.97
C ILE A 214 13.87 -13.46 -8.24
N ASN A 215 14.38 -14.26 -9.19
CA ASN A 215 15.79 -14.21 -9.56
C ASN A 215 16.17 -12.90 -10.27
N ASP A 216 15.27 -12.27 -11.00
CA ASP A 216 15.51 -10.95 -11.58
C ASP A 216 15.64 -9.90 -10.48
N LEU A 217 14.78 -9.98 -9.44
CA LEU A 217 14.86 -9.08 -8.29
C LEU A 217 16.21 -9.16 -7.58
N ARG A 218 16.79 -10.35 -7.46
CA ARG A 218 18.12 -10.57 -6.85
C ARG A 218 19.28 -9.91 -7.61
N LYS A 219 19.06 -9.55 -8.87
CA LYS A 219 20.08 -8.89 -9.72
C LYS A 219 19.94 -7.38 -9.74
N LEU A 220 18.88 -6.81 -9.15
CA LEU A 220 18.64 -5.38 -9.14
C LEU A 220 19.69 -4.62 -8.32
N SER A 221 20.04 -3.44 -8.85
CA SER A 221 20.73 -2.37 -8.13
C SER A 221 19.99 -1.07 -8.41
N PHE A 222 19.69 -0.29 -7.39
CA PHE A 222 18.95 0.97 -7.50
C PHE A 222 19.28 1.89 -6.32
N ASP A 223 19.34 3.18 -6.51
CA ASP A 223 19.62 4.18 -5.47
C ASP A 223 20.73 3.77 -4.49
N GLU A 224 21.83 3.17 -5.02
CA GLU A 224 22.96 2.62 -4.26
C GLU A 224 22.63 1.36 -3.43
N PHE A 225 21.40 0.87 -3.47
CA PHE A 225 21.04 -0.41 -2.88
C PHE A 225 21.45 -1.58 -3.77
N ASN A 226 22.11 -2.56 -3.17
CA ASN A 226 22.51 -3.81 -3.82
C ASN A 226 21.96 -5.00 -3.03
N PHE A 227 21.60 -6.06 -3.74
CA PHE A 227 21.15 -7.30 -3.14
C PHE A 227 22.28 -7.95 -2.31
N ARG A 228 21.95 -8.45 -1.13
CA ARG A 228 22.86 -9.14 -0.22
C ARG A 228 22.36 -10.56 0.04
N GLU A 229 22.96 -11.52 -0.67
CA GLU A 229 22.61 -12.94 -0.56
C GLU A 229 22.87 -13.50 0.85
N ASP A 230 23.98 -13.09 1.45
CA ASP A 230 24.42 -13.51 2.79
C ASP A 230 23.48 -13.05 3.93
N LEU A 231 22.64 -12.04 3.68
CA LEU A 231 21.66 -11.51 4.63
C LEU A 231 20.22 -11.94 4.28
N SER A 232 20.02 -12.55 3.12
CA SER A 232 18.72 -12.93 2.59
C SER A 232 18.33 -14.36 2.99
N SER A 233 17.07 -14.69 2.86
CA SER A 233 16.55 -16.05 3.05
C SER A 233 15.71 -16.47 1.83
N ASN A 234 15.07 -17.65 1.91
CA ASN A 234 14.24 -18.14 0.81
C ASN A 234 13.11 -17.16 0.45
N ASN A 235 12.50 -16.53 1.47
CA ASN A 235 11.34 -15.64 1.30
C ASN A 235 11.64 -14.19 1.72
N GLU A 236 12.89 -13.84 2.02
CA GLU A 236 13.28 -12.46 2.34
C GLU A 236 14.45 -12.04 1.46
N LEU A 237 14.25 -10.97 0.72
CA LEU A 237 15.27 -10.30 -0.08
C LEU A 237 15.81 -9.10 0.69
N VAL A 238 17.11 -9.05 0.97
CA VAL A 238 17.75 -7.95 1.68
C VAL A 238 18.58 -7.12 0.71
N PHE A 239 18.31 -5.82 0.69
CA PHE A 239 19.08 -4.84 -0.07
C PHE A 239 19.78 -3.89 0.88
N VAL A 240 21.05 -3.64 0.64
CA VAL A 240 21.90 -2.78 1.48
C VAL A 240 22.55 -1.71 0.63
N LYS A 241 22.57 -0.47 1.12
CA LYS A 241 23.41 0.59 0.61
C LYS A 241 24.48 0.99 1.62
N ILE A 242 25.65 1.38 1.13
CA ILE A 242 26.73 1.95 1.95
C ILE A 242 26.41 3.43 2.15
N ALA A 243 26.38 3.90 3.41
CA ALA A 243 26.07 5.27 3.79
C ALA A 243 27.34 6.10 4.03
#